data_b341bec3c44050f566271bf3208c3e64
#
_entry.id   b341bec3c44050f566271bf3208c3e64
#
_cell.length_a   1.000
_cell.length_b   1.000
_cell.length_c   1.000
_cell.angle_alpha   90.00
_cell.angle_beta   90.00
_cell.angle_gamma   90.00
#
_symmetry.space_group_name_H-M   'P 1'
#
loop_
_entity.id
_entity.type
_entity.pdbx_description
1 polymer ?
#
loop_
_entity_poly.entity_id
_entity_poly.type
_entity_poly.pdbx_seq_one_letter_code
_entity_poly.pdbx_strand_id
1 'polypeptide(L)'
;MQPSYNVERFKETFESEYTYLNGFMRNVFRRGNEPALICPLTNRTWTYRTLNEEANRLASSLMARGVTSDDVVMHALLNSAEFVFTYIATHKIGCVNAPLNYRLSGGEIALLIDQSKPKALIYDAEFEKIISEALRSVHHRPEIIIMADLNNEMDAPEGVVTYRDFVKDGSPENPVRKDKPSIYDETTRFFTSGTTNLPKAVPVNDINEVLSAHDVIMHFPLSPKDVTMNLTPWFHRGGLHSGGPCPTLYIGGTMVILRDFTPRLALQYVSLYHITFLIGAPTVIDMLCRIQETNPRDISSLHGIVLMGSPLDKEPCKRYMKVLTPNIFNGYGTTETFWNVFLRPYDLPDKAGYAGGACTDDDVRVVRVDTTKHVSPDELVPMDKETVGEVVIFAPNKSTFAYYDNPKTTEEKFHNGWLYTGDLATWDEHAYITIIGRKDDMIVSAGENIYPVQVESILNEHPKVAESLVFGIPDPKRGSVIAALIRPSDPSLTEKEMKQFCMNHPMLAPYKRPRIFRFVKELPHNATGKLLHKLPPDFKF
;
A
#
# COMPACT_ATOMS: atom_id res chain seq x y z
N MET A 1 2.25 42.48 8.20
CA MET A 1 2.20 43.14 6.87
C MET A 1 1.06 42.52 6.09
N GLN A 2 0.19 43.32 5.50
CA GLN A 2 -0.80 42.74 4.56
C GLN A 2 -0.09 42.35 3.25
N PRO A 3 -0.48 41.21 2.63
CA PRO A 3 0.09 40.80 1.36
C PRO A 3 -0.14 41.87 0.27
N SER A 4 0.84 42.05 -0.62
CA SER A 4 0.78 42.99 -1.75
C SER A 4 -0.06 42.46 -2.94
N TYR A 5 -0.66 41.28 -2.81
CA TYR A 5 -1.48 40.61 -3.81
C TYR A 5 -2.86 40.23 -3.25
N ASN A 6 -3.80 39.94 -4.13
CA ASN A 6 -5.15 39.51 -3.73
C ASN A 6 -5.12 38.06 -3.24
N VAL A 7 -5.10 37.88 -1.92
CA VAL A 7 -5.03 36.57 -1.25
C VAL A 7 -6.25 35.71 -1.56
N GLU A 8 -7.46 36.29 -1.57
CA GLU A 8 -8.68 35.53 -1.82
C GLU A 8 -8.72 34.99 -3.26
N ARG A 9 -8.34 35.81 -4.25
CA ARG A 9 -8.22 35.35 -5.63
C ARG A 9 -7.14 34.25 -5.77
N PHE A 10 -6.01 34.38 -5.05
CA PHE A 10 -4.98 33.36 -5.05
C PHE A 10 -5.52 32.04 -4.49
N LYS A 11 -6.14 32.07 -3.31
CA LYS A 11 -6.76 30.89 -2.70
C LYS A 11 -7.78 30.25 -3.64
N GLU A 12 -8.74 31.03 -4.13
CA GLU A 12 -9.76 30.53 -5.03
C GLU A 12 -9.20 29.84 -6.26
N THR A 13 -8.17 30.43 -6.87
CA THR A 13 -7.51 29.85 -8.04
C THR A 13 -6.69 28.61 -7.66
N PHE A 14 -5.92 28.68 -6.58
CA PHE A 14 -5.12 27.56 -6.12
C PHE A 14 -5.99 26.36 -5.75
N GLU A 15 -7.02 26.59 -4.96
CA GLU A 15 -7.91 25.53 -4.45
C GLU A 15 -8.70 24.81 -5.55
N SER A 16 -8.99 25.48 -6.67
CA SER A 16 -9.74 24.87 -7.77
C SER A 16 -8.87 24.35 -8.92
N GLU A 17 -7.65 24.87 -9.08
CA GLU A 17 -6.81 24.56 -10.25
C GLU A 17 -5.61 23.65 -9.90
N TYR A 18 -5.21 23.59 -8.63
CA TYR A 18 -4.07 22.77 -8.21
C TYR A 18 -4.50 21.33 -7.85
N THR A 19 -5.25 20.71 -8.76
CA THR A 19 -5.84 19.38 -8.59
C THR A 19 -5.05 18.28 -9.31
N TYR A 20 -5.23 17.03 -8.87
CA TYR A 20 -4.65 15.86 -9.52
C TYR A 20 -5.09 15.76 -10.98
N LEU A 21 -6.41 15.92 -11.23
CA LEU A 21 -6.96 15.88 -12.57
C LEU A 21 -6.29 16.92 -13.49
N ASN A 22 -6.10 18.14 -13.03
CA ASN A 22 -5.43 19.18 -13.83
C ASN A 22 -3.96 18.83 -14.09
N GLY A 23 -3.29 18.14 -13.16
CA GLY A 23 -1.96 17.56 -13.37
C GLY A 23 -1.93 16.55 -14.50
N PHE A 24 -2.86 15.61 -14.50
CA PHE A 24 -3.05 14.62 -15.56
C PHE A 24 -3.40 15.30 -16.91
N MET A 25 -4.34 16.23 -16.93
CA MET A 25 -4.77 16.96 -18.15
C MET A 25 -3.65 17.78 -18.77
N ARG A 26 -2.73 18.33 -17.97
CA ARG A 26 -1.50 18.95 -18.51
C ARG A 26 -0.65 17.96 -19.32
N ASN A 27 -0.61 16.68 -18.91
CA ASN A 27 0.10 15.64 -19.67
C ASN A 27 -0.68 15.19 -20.90
N VAL A 28 -2.01 15.12 -20.83
CA VAL A 28 -2.85 14.91 -22.04
C VAL A 28 -2.56 15.97 -23.11
N PHE A 29 -2.40 17.23 -22.69
CA PHE A 29 -2.06 18.33 -23.61
C PHE A 29 -0.61 18.24 -24.12
N ARG A 30 0.37 18.04 -23.24
CA ARG A 30 1.80 18.09 -23.57
C ARG A 30 2.30 16.84 -24.27
N ARG A 31 1.71 15.67 -23.94
CA ARG A 31 2.18 14.31 -24.27
C ARG A 31 1.09 13.43 -24.89
N GLY A 32 0.06 14.04 -25.48
CA GLY A 32 -1.14 13.34 -25.94
C GLY A 32 -0.90 12.10 -26.79
N ASN A 33 0.19 12.06 -27.57
CA ASN A 33 0.54 10.94 -28.44
C ASN A 33 1.59 9.97 -27.82
N GLU A 34 2.12 10.28 -26.61
CA GLU A 34 3.08 9.40 -25.94
C GLU A 34 2.35 8.29 -25.18
N PRO A 35 2.96 7.10 -25.04
CA PRO A 35 2.37 6.02 -24.25
C PRO A 35 2.18 6.42 -22.78
N ALA A 36 0.98 6.18 -22.25
CA ALA A 36 0.67 6.35 -20.83
C ALA A 36 0.51 5.00 -20.13
N LEU A 37 -0.10 4.03 -20.84
CA LEU A 37 -0.45 2.74 -20.27
C LEU A 37 -0.25 1.63 -21.31
N ILE A 38 0.42 0.54 -20.92
CA ILE A 38 0.65 -0.64 -21.75
C ILE A 38 0.09 -1.87 -21.02
N CYS A 39 -0.77 -2.64 -21.69
CA CYS A 39 -1.25 -3.95 -21.23
C CYS A 39 -0.63 -5.05 -22.10
N PRO A 40 0.40 -5.75 -21.58
CA PRO A 40 1.06 -6.82 -22.32
C PRO A 40 0.14 -8.00 -22.67
N LEU A 41 -0.81 -8.34 -21.79
CA LEU A 41 -1.71 -9.48 -21.97
C LEU A 41 -2.65 -9.32 -23.19
N THR A 42 -3.13 -8.09 -23.43
CA THR A 42 -4.01 -7.79 -24.57
C THR A 42 -3.26 -7.15 -25.73
N ASN A 43 -1.94 -6.94 -25.59
CA ASN A 43 -1.09 -6.23 -26.55
C ASN A 43 -1.65 -4.83 -26.92
N ARG A 44 -2.30 -4.15 -25.96
CA ARG A 44 -2.87 -2.82 -26.12
C ARG A 44 -2.00 -1.76 -25.46
N THR A 45 -1.92 -0.62 -26.13
CA THR A 45 -1.23 0.59 -25.61
C THR A 45 -2.19 1.76 -25.72
N TRP A 46 -2.34 2.50 -24.63
CA TRP A 46 -3.06 3.76 -24.62
C TRP A 46 -2.07 4.91 -24.48
N THR A 47 -2.18 5.87 -25.38
CA THR A 47 -1.51 7.16 -25.25
C THR A 47 -2.24 8.00 -24.19
N TYR A 48 -1.65 9.11 -23.76
CA TYR A 48 -2.34 10.03 -22.85
C TYR A 48 -3.69 10.50 -23.40
N ARG A 49 -3.79 10.72 -24.72
CA ARG A 49 -5.03 11.10 -25.39
C ARG A 49 -6.06 9.97 -25.34
N THR A 50 -5.70 8.77 -25.78
CA THR A 50 -6.66 7.65 -25.84
C THR A 50 -7.03 7.14 -24.44
N LEU A 51 -6.13 7.21 -23.45
CA LEU A 51 -6.45 6.94 -22.07
C LEU A 51 -7.47 7.95 -21.53
N ASN A 52 -7.30 9.25 -21.85
CA ASN A 52 -8.25 10.29 -21.50
C ASN A 52 -9.63 10.04 -22.13
N GLU A 53 -9.67 9.65 -23.41
CA GLU A 53 -10.93 9.34 -24.13
C GLU A 53 -11.66 8.14 -23.50
N GLU A 54 -10.96 7.08 -23.11
CA GLU A 54 -11.57 5.92 -22.43
C GLU A 54 -12.12 6.30 -21.06
N ALA A 55 -11.36 7.09 -20.29
CA ALA A 55 -11.86 7.61 -19.01
C ALA A 55 -13.08 8.54 -19.19
N ASN A 56 -13.11 9.33 -20.26
CA ASN A 56 -14.26 10.18 -20.61
C ASN A 56 -15.50 9.35 -20.93
N ARG A 57 -15.35 8.26 -21.71
CA ARG A 57 -16.47 7.34 -22.01
C ARG A 57 -17.08 6.75 -20.74
N LEU A 58 -16.24 6.31 -19.80
CA LEU A 58 -16.72 5.81 -18.52
C LEU A 58 -17.39 6.91 -17.70
N ALA A 59 -16.75 8.08 -17.57
CA ALA A 59 -17.29 9.20 -16.81
C ALA A 59 -18.64 9.67 -17.36
N SER A 60 -18.75 9.89 -18.69
CA SER A 60 -20.00 10.30 -19.31
C SER A 60 -21.11 9.26 -19.16
N SER A 61 -20.78 7.96 -19.25
CA SER A 61 -21.75 6.87 -19.04
C SER A 61 -22.25 6.77 -17.60
N LEU A 62 -21.38 7.02 -16.60
CA LEU A 62 -21.75 7.09 -15.20
C LEU A 62 -22.63 8.32 -14.92
N MET A 63 -22.23 9.49 -15.42
CA MET A 63 -23.01 10.75 -15.28
C MET A 63 -24.38 10.64 -15.96
N ALA A 64 -24.49 10.01 -17.12
CA ALA A 64 -25.77 9.77 -17.81
C ALA A 64 -26.73 8.89 -16.98
N ARG A 65 -26.19 8.09 -16.06
CA ARG A 65 -26.97 7.27 -15.10
C ARG A 65 -27.08 7.93 -13.72
N GLY A 66 -26.77 9.22 -13.62
CA GLY A 66 -27.01 10.04 -12.45
C GLY A 66 -25.90 9.97 -11.39
N VAL A 67 -24.70 9.48 -11.71
CA VAL A 67 -23.55 9.62 -10.79
C VAL A 67 -23.09 11.07 -10.76
N THR A 68 -22.89 11.59 -9.56
CA THR A 68 -22.51 12.98 -9.26
C THR A 68 -21.28 13.00 -8.34
N SER A 69 -20.80 14.19 -7.99
CA SER A 69 -19.71 14.39 -7.04
C SER A 69 -20.01 13.89 -5.62
N ASP A 70 -21.28 13.76 -5.24
CA ASP A 70 -21.68 13.27 -3.91
C ASP A 70 -21.66 11.74 -3.79
N ASP A 71 -21.39 11.06 -4.90
CA ASP A 71 -21.49 9.60 -4.99
C ASP A 71 -20.12 8.90 -4.79
N VAL A 72 -20.17 7.60 -4.54
CA VAL A 72 -19.02 6.72 -4.45
C VAL A 72 -19.08 5.70 -5.62
N VAL A 73 -17.98 5.56 -6.34
CA VAL A 73 -17.75 4.47 -7.30
C VAL A 73 -16.78 3.48 -6.67
N MET A 74 -17.29 2.35 -6.23
CA MET A 74 -16.52 1.28 -5.65
C MET A 74 -16.08 0.28 -6.72
N HIS A 75 -14.88 -0.28 -6.59
CA HIS A 75 -14.47 -1.29 -7.58
C HIS A 75 -13.55 -2.36 -7.00
N ALA A 76 -13.77 -3.60 -7.44
CA ALA A 76 -12.95 -4.77 -7.18
C ALA A 76 -12.26 -5.19 -8.49
N LEU A 77 -11.24 -4.42 -8.91
CA LEU A 77 -10.51 -4.64 -10.15
C LEU A 77 -9.07 -5.09 -9.86
N LEU A 78 -8.58 -6.01 -10.64
CA LEU A 78 -7.15 -6.31 -10.72
C LEU A 78 -6.39 -5.09 -11.30
N ASN A 79 -5.06 -5.15 -11.27
CA ASN A 79 -4.25 -4.18 -12.00
C ASN A 79 -4.60 -4.29 -13.48
N SER A 80 -5.35 -3.34 -14.00
CA SER A 80 -5.93 -3.36 -15.35
C SER A 80 -6.09 -1.97 -15.94
N ALA A 81 -6.41 -1.88 -17.22
CA ALA A 81 -6.72 -0.60 -17.84
C ALA A 81 -8.01 0.00 -17.28
N GLU A 82 -9.00 -0.84 -17.00
CA GLU A 82 -10.30 -0.44 -16.42
C GLU A 82 -10.13 0.16 -15.03
N PHE A 83 -9.14 -0.31 -14.25
CA PHE A 83 -8.77 0.32 -12.97
C PHE A 83 -8.34 1.78 -13.21
N VAL A 84 -7.43 2.01 -14.16
CA VAL A 84 -6.92 3.36 -14.47
C VAL A 84 -8.03 4.24 -15.06
N PHE A 85 -8.87 3.71 -15.94
CA PHE A 85 -10.02 4.45 -16.49
C PHE A 85 -10.98 4.84 -15.39
N THR A 86 -11.26 3.95 -14.43
CA THR A 86 -12.13 4.24 -13.27
C THR A 86 -11.52 5.33 -12.39
N TYR A 87 -10.23 5.23 -12.06
CA TYR A 87 -9.51 6.22 -11.27
C TYR A 87 -9.58 7.63 -11.89
N ILE A 88 -9.33 7.75 -13.20
CA ILE A 88 -9.40 9.05 -13.89
C ILE A 88 -10.86 9.52 -14.09
N ALA A 89 -11.79 8.59 -14.39
CA ALA A 89 -13.20 8.94 -14.57
C ALA A 89 -13.83 9.51 -13.29
N THR A 90 -13.52 8.93 -12.13
CA THR A 90 -14.02 9.45 -10.84
C THR A 90 -13.50 10.85 -10.53
N HIS A 91 -12.23 11.15 -10.84
CA HIS A 91 -11.69 12.52 -10.74
C HIS A 91 -12.40 13.50 -11.68
N LYS A 92 -12.78 13.06 -12.90
CA LYS A 92 -13.52 13.89 -13.85
C LYS A 92 -14.94 14.21 -13.39
N ILE A 93 -15.60 13.26 -12.76
CA ILE A 93 -16.94 13.45 -12.16
C ILE A 93 -16.83 14.27 -10.86
N GLY A 94 -15.74 14.09 -10.11
CA GLY A 94 -15.52 14.62 -8.76
C GLY A 94 -16.08 13.71 -7.68
N CYS A 95 -16.41 12.45 -8.01
CA CYS A 95 -16.91 11.47 -7.05
C CYS A 95 -15.78 10.64 -6.42
N VAL A 96 -16.09 9.93 -5.34
CA VAL A 96 -15.11 9.16 -4.60
C VAL A 96 -14.78 7.85 -5.32
N ASN A 97 -13.50 7.63 -5.62
CA ASN A 97 -12.93 6.36 -6.05
C ASN A 97 -12.69 5.44 -4.83
N ALA A 98 -13.29 4.26 -4.79
CA ALA A 98 -13.19 3.35 -3.64
C ALA A 98 -12.69 1.95 -4.05
N PRO A 99 -11.35 1.76 -4.22
CA PRO A 99 -10.80 0.48 -4.60
C PRO A 99 -10.89 -0.55 -3.47
N LEU A 100 -11.44 -1.72 -3.75
CA LEU A 100 -11.61 -2.83 -2.82
C LEU A 100 -10.46 -3.82 -2.89
N ASN A 101 -10.11 -4.37 -1.74
CA ASN A 101 -9.33 -5.59 -1.69
C ASN A 101 -10.18 -6.78 -2.16
N TYR A 102 -9.95 -7.25 -3.37
CA TYR A 102 -10.66 -8.37 -3.99
C TYR A 102 -10.38 -9.74 -3.34
N ARG A 103 -9.47 -9.80 -2.36
CA ARG A 103 -9.16 -11.03 -1.60
C ARG A 103 -10.01 -11.16 -0.32
N LEU A 104 -10.86 -10.17 -0.03
CA LEU A 104 -11.82 -10.22 1.07
C LEU A 104 -12.92 -11.25 0.78
N SER A 105 -13.52 -11.77 1.82
CA SER A 105 -14.71 -12.63 1.72
C SER A 105 -15.93 -11.84 1.25
N GLY A 106 -16.95 -12.52 0.72
CA GLY A 106 -18.20 -11.88 0.31
C GLY A 106 -18.87 -11.10 1.45
N GLY A 107 -18.83 -11.63 2.67
CA GLY A 107 -19.35 -10.94 3.86
C GLY A 107 -18.59 -9.66 4.20
N GLU A 108 -17.25 -9.66 4.12
CA GLU A 108 -16.45 -8.46 4.34
C GLU A 108 -16.71 -7.39 3.27
N ILE A 109 -16.81 -7.79 2.00
CA ILE A 109 -17.15 -6.89 0.89
C ILE A 109 -18.55 -6.29 1.11
N ALA A 110 -19.53 -7.09 1.54
CA ALA A 110 -20.88 -6.60 1.84
C ALA A 110 -20.87 -5.50 2.92
N LEU A 111 -20.09 -5.68 3.98
CA LEU A 111 -19.94 -4.68 5.03
C LEU A 111 -19.35 -3.36 4.51
N LEU A 112 -18.36 -3.43 3.60
CA LEU A 112 -17.76 -2.24 3.00
C LEU A 112 -18.72 -1.53 2.04
N ILE A 113 -19.53 -2.28 1.29
CA ILE A 113 -20.61 -1.73 0.46
C ILE A 113 -21.63 -0.99 1.34
N ASP A 114 -22.10 -1.61 2.42
CA ASP A 114 -23.06 -1.00 3.34
C ASP A 114 -22.50 0.24 4.06
N GLN A 115 -21.21 0.24 4.40
CA GLN A 115 -20.53 1.39 5.00
C GLN A 115 -20.38 2.56 4.03
N SER A 116 -19.93 2.28 2.80
CA SER A 116 -19.59 3.32 1.82
C SER A 116 -20.76 3.73 0.93
N LYS A 117 -21.83 2.91 0.88
CA LYS A 117 -23.06 3.12 0.09
C LYS A 117 -22.78 3.54 -1.35
N PRO A 118 -21.97 2.77 -2.11
CA PRO A 118 -21.62 3.17 -3.47
C PRO A 118 -22.83 3.17 -4.39
N LYS A 119 -22.90 4.17 -5.28
CA LYS A 119 -23.89 4.21 -6.35
C LYS A 119 -23.55 3.25 -7.49
N ALA A 120 -22.24 3.09 -7.77
CA ALA A 120 -21.76 2.16 -8.76
C ALA A 120 -20.73 1.18 -8.16
N LEU A 121 -20.80 -0.07 -8.57
CA LEU A 121 -19.84 -1.13 -8.30
C LEU A 121 -19.30 -1.67 -9.61
N ILE A 122 -17.97 -1.59 -9.79
CA ILE A 122 -17.27 -2.17 -10.96
C ILE A 122 -16.42 -3.33 -10.45
N TYR A 123 -16.50 -4.49 -11.08
CA TYR A 123 -15.70 -5.63 -10.64
C TYR A 123 -15.16 -6.43 -11.82
N ASP A 124 -14.05 -7.09 -11.58
CA ASP A 124 -13.43 -7.99 -12.54
C ASP A 124 -14.21 -9.33 -12.59
N ALA A 125 -14.46 -9.85 -13.77
CA ALA A 125 -15.20 -11.10 -13.99
C ALA A 125 -14.65 -12.29 -13.18
N GLU A 126 -13.35 -12.28 -12.85
CA GLU A 126 -12.74 -13.29 -11.98
C GLU A 126 -13.35 -13.32 -10.56
N PHE A 127 -13.96 -12.21 -10.13
CA PHE A 127 -14.56 -12.07 -8.80
C PHE A 127 -16.09 -12.20 -8.80
N GLU A 128 -16.70 -12.59 -9.92
CA GLU A 128 -18.15 -12.73 -10.05
C GLU A 128 -18.78 -13.50 -8.88
N LYS A 129 -18.21 -14.65 -8.53
CA LYS A 129 -18.76 -15.50 -7.46
C LYS A 129 -18.80 -14.80 -6.11
N ILE A 130 -17.71 -14.13 -5.74
CA ILE A 130 -17.58 -13.47 -4.42
C ILE A 130 -18.41 -12.18 -4.38
N ILE A 131 -18.47 -11.46 -5.49
CA ILE A 131 -19.29 -10.24 -5.60
C ILE A 131 -20.78 -10.60 -5.58
N SER A 132 -21.21 -11.62 -6.30
CA SER A 132 -22.59 -12.13 -6.24
C SER A 132 -22.97 -12.62 -4.84
N GLU A 133 -22.03 -13.21 -4.08
CA GLU A 133 -22.24 -13.56 -2.68
C GLU A 133 -22.43 -12.31 -1.82
N ALA A 134 -21.56 -11.31 -1.95
CA ALA A 134 -21.67 -10.04 -1.24
C ALA A 134 -23.01 -9.34 -1.52
N LEU A 135 -23.39 -9.22 -2.80
CA LEU A 135 -24.62 -8.53 -3.24
C LEU A 135 -25.93 -9.19 -2.75
N ARG A 136 -25.89 -10.46 -2.34
CA ARG A 136 -27.05 -11.12 -1.70
C ARG A 136 -27.25 -10.75 -0.25
N SER A 137 -26.20 -10.23 0.41
CA SER A 137 -26.20 -9.94 1.86
C SER A 137 -26.16 -8.46 2.21
N VAL A 138 -25.97 -7.57 1.22
CA VAL A 138 -25.95 -6.12 1.45
C VAL A 138 -27.32 -5.56 1.80
N HIS A 139 -27.34 -4.53 2.65
CA HIS A 139 -28.53 -3.70 2.89
C HIS A 139 -28.64 -2.57 1.85
N HIS A 140 -27.50 -2.04 1.41
CA HIS A 140 -27.43 -1.04 0.34
C HIS A 140 -26.95 -1.70 -0.96
N ARG A 141 -27.85 -1.97 -1.91
CA ARG A 141 -27.46 -2.50 -3.22
C ARG A 141 -27.09 -1.34 -4.15
N PRO A 142 -25.89 -1.36 -4.76
CA PRO A 142 -25.51 -0.37 -5.78
C PRO A 142 -26.52 -0.36 -6.94
N GLU A 143 -26.86 0.84 -7.41
CA GLU A 143 -27.80 1.01 -8.54
C GLU A 143 -27.18 0.56 -9.87
N ILE A 144 -25.87 0.73 -10.00
CA ILE A 144 -25.10 0.43 -11.22
C ILE A 144 -24.08 -0.64 -10.89
N ILE A 145 -24.17 -1.80 -11.55
CA ILE A 145 -23.24 -2.91 -11.35
C ILE A 145 -22.64 -3.28 -12.71
N ILE A 146 -21.30 -3.20 -12.79
CA ILE A 146 -20.55 -3.33 -14.03
C ILE A 146 -19.53 -4.46 -13.86
N MET A 147 -19.52 -5.42 -14.80
CA MET A 147 -18.51 -6.47 -14.87
C MET A 147 -17.50 -6.14 -15.97
N ALA A 148 -16.22 -6.07 -15.60
CA ALA A 148 -15.11 -5.92 -16.52
C ALA A 148 -14.49 -7.30 -16.82
N ASP A 149 -14.28 -7.60 -18.07
CA ASP A 149 -13.60 -8.80 -18.54
C ASP A 149 -12.42 -8.41 -19.43
N LEU A 150 -11.25 -9.00 -19.20
CA LEU A 150 -10.00 -8.67 -19.87
C LEU A 150 -10.11 -8.70 -21.40
N ASN A 151 -10.82 -9.71 -21.94
CA ASN A 151 -10.98 -9.92 -23.37
C ASN A 151 -12.30 -9.38 -23.91
N ASN A 152 -13.20 -8.92 -23.05
CA ASN A 152 -14.57 -8.52 -23.38
C ASN A 152 -15.39 -9.64 -24.08
N GLU A 153 -15.21 -10.88 -23.68
CA GLU A 153 -15.84 -12.07 -24.27
C GLU A 153 -16.95 -12.65 -23.40
N MET A 154 -16.96 -12.34 -22.10
CA MET A 154 -17.93 -12.88 -21.15
C MET A 154 -19.25 -12.12 -21.17
N ASP A 155 -20.35 -12.83 -21.07
CA ASP A 155 -21.68 -12.28 -20.83
C ASP A 155 -21.87 -11.96 -19.35
N ALA A 156 -22.48 -10.82 -19.05
CA ALA A 156 -22.76 -10.43 -17.68
C ALA A 156 -23.98 -11.18 -17.12
N PRO A 157 -23.99 -11.46 -15.79
CA PRO A 157 -25.16 -12.02 -15.11
C PRO A 157 -26.36 -11.07 -15.15
N GLU A 158 -27.56 -11.61 -14.82
CA GLU A 158 -28.78 -10.80 -14.74
C GLU A 158 -28.62 -9.62 -13.76
N GLY A 159 -29.00 -8.43 -14.21
CA GLY A 159 -28.89 -7.19 -13.43
C GLY A 159 -27.48 -6.60 -13.37
N VAL A 160 -26.53 -7.12 -14.13
CA VAL A 160 -25.18 -6.62 -14.32
C VAL A 160 -24.99 -6.25 -15.79
N VAL A 161 -24.20 -5.21 -16.06
CA VAL A 161 -23.85 -4.82 -17.44
C VAL A 161 -22.34 -5.05 -17.66
N THR A 162 -21.96 -5.49 -18.86
CA THR A 162 -20.52 -5.60 -19.19
C THR A 162 -19.91 -4.20 -19.30
N TYR A 163 -18.63 -4.06 -18.95
CA TYR A 163 -17.91 -2.78 -19.09
C TYR A 163 -17.99 -2.26 -20.53
N ARG A 164 -17.78 -3.13 -21.51
CA ARG A 164 -17.87 -2.81 -22.93
C ARG A 164 -19.23 -2.19 -23.30
N ASP A 165 -20.34 -2.83 -22.90
CA ASP A 165 -21.68 -2.33 -23.22
C ASP A 165 -22.04 -1.09 -22.42
N PHE A 166 -21.47 -0.94 -21.23
CA PHE A 166 -21.69 0.25 -20.40
C PHE A 166 -21.11 1.51 -21.02
N VAL A 167 -19.90 1.43 -21.61
CA VAL A 167 -19.17 2.59 -22.13
C VAL A 167 -19.35 2.82 -23.62
N LYS A 168 -20.02 1.91 -24.36
CA LYS A 168 -20.11 1.95 -25.84
C LYS A 168 -20.68 3.24 -26.41
N ASP A 169 -21.67 3.81 -25.71
CA ASP A 169 -22.34 5.05 -26.11
C ASP A 169 -21.80 6.28 -25.35
N GLY A 170 -20.78 6.08 -24.53
CA GLY A 170 -20.14 7.14 -23.76
C GLY A 170 -19.38 8.12 -24.64
N SER A 171 -19.49 9.42 -24.36
CA SER A 171 -18.75 10.45 -25.07
C SER A 171 -17.24 10.37 -24.80
N PRO A 172 -16.39 10.43 -25.81
CA PRO A 172 -14.93 10.56 -25.65
C PRO A 172 -14.49 11.98 -25.26
N GLU A 173 -15.39 12.97 -25.27
CA GLU A 173 -15.11 14.34 -24.90
C GLU A 173 -15.03 14.50 -23.37
N ASN A 174 -14.25 15.47 -22.90
CA ASN A 174 -14.16 15.74 -21.47
C ASN A 174 -15.54 16.13 -20.90
N PRO A 175 -16.05 15.40 -19.89
CA PRO A 175 -17.32 15.76 -19.28
C PRO A 175 -17.20 17.09 -18.55
N VAL A 176 -18.31 17.82 -18.49
CA VAL A 176 -18.40 19.08 -17.75
C VAL A 176 -18.94 18.75 -16.34
N ARG A 177 -18.10 18.94 -15.34
CA ARG A 177 -18.48 18.85 -13.93
C ARG A 177 -19.41 20.04 -13.58
N LYS A 178 -20.48 19.78 -12.82
CA LYS A 178 -21.47 20.82 -12.45
C LYS A 178 -20.99 21.73 -11.33
N ASP A 179 -20.29 21.17 -10.38
CA ASP A 179 -19.72 21.85 -9.22
C ASP A 179 -18.26 22.25 -9.47
N LYS A 180 -17.81 23.25 -8.73
CA LYS A 180 -16.42 23.72 -8.80
C LYS A 180 -15.52 22.71 -8.07
N PRO A 181 -14.44 22.21 -8.69
CA PRO A 181 -13.50 21.31 -8.02
C PRO A 181 -12.78 22.03 -6.87
N SER A 182 -12.43 21.26 -5.84
CA SER A 182 -11.62 21.73 -4.71
C SER A 182 -10.51 20.73 -4.38
N ILE A 183 -9.35 21.24 -4.02
CA ILE A 183 -8.25 20.42 -3.48
C ILE A 183 -8.63 19.67 -2.19
N TYR A 184 -9.73 20.06 -1.55
CA TYR A 184 -10.26 19.43 -0.33
C TYR A 184 -11.30 18.35 -0.60
N ASP A 185 -11.73 18.16 -1.86
CA ASP A 185 -12.67 17.10 -2.24
C ASP A 185 -12.06 15.74 -1.95
N GLU A 186 -12.82 14.81 -1.32
CA GLU A 186 -12.40 13.43 -1.18
C GLU A 186 -12.36 12.79 -2.58
N THR A 187 -11.20 12.30 -2.99
CA THR A 187 -11.00 11.68 -4.31
C THR A 187 -10.89 10.17 -4.24
N THR A 188 -10.21 9.66 -3.21
CA THR A 188 -10.01 8.22 -3.04
C THR A 188 -10.26 7.80 -1.61
N ARG A 189 -10.94 6.66 -1.42
CA ARG A 189 -11.20 6.04 -0.12
C ARG A 189 -10.59 4.65 -0.08
N PHE A 190 -9.49 4.50 0.67
CA PHE A 190 -8.84 3.22 0.88
C PHE A 190 -9.44 2.48 2.07
N PHE A 191 -9.29 1.15 2.08
CA PHE A 191 -9.71 0.30 3.18
C PHE A 191 -8.51 -0.43 3.78
N THR A 192 -8.36 -0.37 5.12
CA THR A 192 -7.28 -1.04 5.83
C THR A 192 -7.84 -2.12 6.73
N SER A 193 -7.10 -3.23 6.88
CA SER A 193 -7.41 -4.22 7.90
C SER A 193 -7.12 -3.63 9.28
N GLY A 194 -8.17 -3.27 10.02
CA GLY A 194 -8.03 -2.81 11.40
C GLY A 194 -7.79 -3.98 12.38
N THR A 195 -7.42 -3.64 13.63
CA THR A 195 -7.41 -4.58 14.77
C THR A 195 -8.82 -5.02 15.16
N THR A 196 -9.86 -4.32 14.70
CA THR A 196 -11.28 -4.64 14.80
C THR A 196 -11.73 -5.46 13.59
N ASN A 197 -12.85 -6.20 13.71
CA ASN A 197 -13.37 -7.09 12.67
C ASN A 197 -13.80 -6.38 11.36
N LEU A 198 -13.81 -5.04 11.33
CA LEU A 198 -14.19 -4.25 10.16
C LEU A 198 -12.98 -3.48 9.63
N PRO A 199 -12.74 -3.50 8.30
CA PRO A 199 -11.76 -2.63 7.69
C PRO A 199 -12.11 -1.15 7.94
N LYS A 200 -11.07 -0.33 8.19
CA LYS A 200 -11.23 1.11 8.38
C LYS A 200 -11.15 1.80 7.03
N ALA A 201 -12.05 2.71 6.77
CA ALA A 201 -12.03 3.52 5.57
C ALA A 201 -11.19 4.79 5.78
N VAL A 202 -10.18 4.99 4.95
CA VAL A 202 -9.23 6.11 5.00
C VAL A 202 -9.49 7.02 3.82
N PRO A 203 -10.08 8.21 4.03
CA PRO A 203 -10.28 9.18 2.97
C PRO A 203 -8.97 9.84 2.58
N VAL A 204 -8.82 10.13 1.31
CA VAL A 204 -7.72 10.90 0.71
C VAL A 204 -8.35 11.99 -0.14
N ASN A 205 -7.95 13.23 0.07
CA ASN A 205 -8.44 14.36 -0.71
C ASN A 205 -7.51 14.66 -1.91
N ASP A 206 -7.95 15.54 -2.79
CA ASP A 206 -7.25 15.85 -4.04
C ASP A 206 -5.82 16.37 -3.80
N ILE A 207 -5.62 17.28 -2.83
CA ILE A 207 -4.28 17.77 -2.52
C ILE A 207 -3.36 16.65 -1.97
N ASN A 208 -3.90 15.68 -1.25
CA ASN A 208 -3.11 14.53 -0.80
C ASN A 208 -2.66 13.64 -1.98
N GLU A 209 -3.49 13.51 -3.04
CA GLU A 209 -3.09 12.83 -4.28
C GLU A 209 -1.92 13.55 -4.95
N VAL A 210 -2.03 14.87 -5.13
CA VAL A 210 -0.98 15.70 -5.73
C VAL A 210 0.32 15.61 -4.94
N LEU A 211 0.24 15.81 -3.62
CA LEU A 211 1.45 15.84 -2.78
C LEU A 211 2.03 14.44 -2.55
N SER A 212 1.21 13.38 -2.60
CA SER A 212 1.75 12.00 -2.64
C SER A 212 2.53 11.74 -3.94
N ALA A 213 2.05 12.25 -5.08
CA ALA A 213 2.80 12.15 -6.35
C ALA A 213 4.11 12.94 -6.29
N HIS A 214 4.11 14.15 -5.72
CA HIS A 214 5.33 14.95 -5.53
C HIS A 214 6.33 14.26 -4.59
N ASP A 215 5.86 13.67 -3.49
CA ASP A 215 6.69 12.94 -2.54
C ASP A 215 7.42 11.77 -3.22
N VAL A 216 6.70 11.01 -4.07
CA VAL A 216 7.31 9.95 -4.87
C VAL A 216 8.41 10.50 -5.79
N ILE A 217 8.12 11.58 -6.53
CA ILE A 217 9.07 12.21 -7.47
C ILE A 217 10.32 12.72 -6.74
N MET A 218 10.18 13.22 -5.50
CA MET A 218 11.32 13.68 -4.69
C MET A 218 12.18 12.53 -4.16
N HIS A 219 11.57 11.39 -3.81
CA HIS A 219 12.27 10.33 -3.09
C HIS A 219 12.88 9.26 -4.00
N PHE A 220 12.22 8.90 -5.10
CA PHE A 220 12.91 8.24 -6.21
C PHE A 220 12.66 9.06 -7.49
N PRO A 221 13.71 9.43 -8.22
CA PRO A 221 13.66 10.54 -9.19
C PRO A 221 12.89 10.16 -10.46
N LEU A 222 11.58 9.95 -10.31
CA LEU A 222 10.67 9.61 -11.38
C LEU A 222 10.54 10.79 -12.35
N SER A 223 10.65 10.52 -13.64
CA SER A 223 10.61 11.49 -14.73
C SER A 223 9.61 11.10 -15.82
N PRO A 224 9.27 12.00 -16.73
CA PRO A 224 8.42 11.67 -17.88
C PRO A 224 9.00 10.64 -18.87
N LYS A 225 10.28 10.27 -18.72
CA LYS A 225 10.95 9.27 -19.55
C LYS A 225 10.91 7.88 -18.93
N ASP A 226 10.41 7.79 -17.71
CA ASP A 226 10.42 6.54 -16.98
C ASP A 226 9.23 5.65 -17.35
N VAL A 227 9.50 4.36 -17.33
CA VAL A 227 8.53 3.29 -17.49
C VAL A 227 8.45 2.53 -16.18
N THR A 228 7.30 2.61 -15.50
CA THR A 228 7.10 1.95 -14.21
C THR A 228 6.33 0.65 -14.35
N MET A 229 6.64 -0.31 -13.49
CA MET A 229 5.81 -1.50 -13.25
C MET A 229 5.70 -1.76 -11.76
N ASN A 230 4.49 -1.64 -11.24
CA ASN A 230 4.22 -1.91 -9.84
C ASN A 230 3.75 -3.36 -9.67
N LEU A 231 4.49 -4.13 -8.87
CA LEU A 231 4.22 -5.54 -8.59
C LEU A 231 3.20 -5.72 -7.45
N THR A 232 2.74 -4.60 -6.87
CA THR A 232 1.76 -4.57 -5.78
C THR A 232 0.36 -4.30 -6.33
N PRO A 233 -0.70 -4.88 -5.75
CA PRO A 233 -2.07 -4.54 -6.13
C PRO A 233 -2.39 -3.06 -5.95
N TRP A 234 -3.01 -2.43 -6.94
CA TRP A 234 -3.30 -0.99 -6.94
C TRP A 234 -4.45 -0.58 -6.01
N PHE A 235 -5.23 -1.52 -5.51
CA PHE A 235 -6.26 -1.21 -4.50
C PHE A 235 -5.68 -0.79 -3.14
N HIS A 236 -4.39 -1.05 -2.89
CA HIS A 236 -3.67 -0.50 -1.75
C HIS A 236 -3.11 0.88 -2.08
N ARG A 237 -3.03 1.76 -1.08
CA ARG A 237 -2.38 3.05 -1.23
C ARG A 237 -0.94 2.94 -1.72
N GLY A 238 -0.16 1.99 -1.19
CA GLY A 238 1.17 1.67 -1.69
C GLY A 238 1.19 1.25 -3.17
N GLY A 239 0.19 0.51 -3.65
CA GLY A 239 0.08 0.14 -5.06
C GLY A 239 -0.30 1.32 -5.96
N LEU A 240 -1.27 2.14 -5.54
CA LEU A 240 -1.73 3.29 -6.32
C LEU A 240 -0.71 4.44 -6.33
N HIS A 241 -0.12 4.77 -5.17
CA HIS A 241 0.72 5.95 -5.01
C HIS A 241 2.23 5.69 -5.10
N SER A 242 2.73 4.47 -4.87
CA SER A 242 4.18 4.22 -4.93
C SER A 242 4.63 3.82 -6.34
N GLY A 243 4.70 4.76 -7.27
CA GLY A 243 5.06 4.48 -8.67
C GLY A 243 4.00 3.69 -9.44
N GLY A 244 2.77 3.64 -8.92
CA GLY A 244 1.58 3.16 -9.60
C GLY A 244 0.91 4.27 -10.43
N PRO A 245 -0.40 4.14 -10.71
CA PRO A 245 -1.14 5.08 -11.55
C PRO A 245 -1.00 6.55 -11.16
N CYS A 246 -1.10 6.85 -9.85
CA CYS A 246 -1.11 8.23 -9.38
C CYS A 246 0.17 9.00 -9.79
N PRO A 247 1.38 8.71 -9.29
CA PRO A 247 2.55 9.52 -9.61
C PRO A 247 3.02 9.35 -11.05
N THR A 248 2.87 8.17 -11.65
CA THR A 248 3.35 7.92 -13.02
C THR A 248 2.58 8.74 -14.05
N LEU A 249 1.24 8.78 -13.94
CA LEU A 249 0.43 9.60 -14.84
C LEU A 249 0.54 11.09 -14.53
N TYR A 250 0.77 11.46 -13.27
CA TYR A 250 0.96 12.86 -12.86
C TYR A 250 2.24 13.46 -13.42
N ILE A 251 3.36 12.71 -13.42
CA ILE A 251 4.63 13.18 -13.99
C ILE A 251 4.66 13.10 -15.52
N GLY A 252 3.85 12.28 -16.15
CA GLY A 252 3.84 12.07 -17.60
C GLY A 252 4.68 10.88 -18.07
N GLY A 253 4.92 9.89 -17.20
CA GLY A 253 5.61 8.65 -17.50
C GLY A 253 4.71 7.59 -18.14
N THR A 254 5.26 6.41 -18.39
CA THR A 254 4.54 5.26 -18.94
C THR A 254 4.41 4.17 -17.88
N MET A 255 3.26 3.51 -17.81
CA MET A 255 3.04 2.40 -16.89
C MET A 255 2.77 1.10 -17.65
N VAL A 256 3.45 0.03 -17.27
CA VAL A 256 3.21 -1.33 -17.76
C VAL A 256 2.37 -2.07 -16.73
N ILE A 257 1.23 -2.61 -17.16
CA ILE A 257 0.33 -3.38 -16.30
C ILE A 257 0.92 -4.77 -16.07
N LEU A 258 1.07 -5.13 -14.80
CA LEU A 258 1.28 -6.50 -14.39
C LEU A 258 0.01 -6.97 -13.65
N ARG A 259 -0.85 -7.71 -14.37
CA ARG A 259 -2.10 -8.24 -13.83
C ARG A 259 -1.85 -9.43 -12.91
N ASP A 260 -1.09 -10.40 -13.43
CA ASP A 260 -0.74 -11.63 -12.73
C ASP A 260 0.76 -11.69 -12.50
N PHE A 261 1.16 -11.83 -11.25
CA PHE A 261 2.56 -11.87 -10.92
C PHE A 261 3.13 -13.28 -11.04
N THR A 262 4.13 -13.42 -11.94
CA THR A 262 5.15 -14.45 -11.82
C THR A 262 6.54 -13.81 -12.00
N PRO A 263 7.57 -14.28 -11.29
CA PRO A 263 8.91 -13.67 -11.38
C PRO A 263 9.47 -13.70 -12.81
N ARG A 264 9.21 -14.78 -13.55
CA ARG A 264 9.64 -14.92 -14.95
C ARG A 264 8.98 -13.92 -15.88
N LEU A 265 7.67 -13.73 -15.72
CA LEU A 265 6.89 -12.79 -16.50
C LEU A 265 7.31 -11.34 -16.21
N ALA A 266 7.50 -11.01 -14.93
CA ALA A 266 7.96 -9.68 -14.54
C ALA A 266 9.32 -9.34 -15.16
N LEU A 267 10.32 -10.22 -15.07
CA LEU A 267 11.63 -10.01 -15.70
C LEU A 267 11.55 -9.96 -17.24
N GLN A 268 10.66 -10.76 -17.84
CA GLN A 268 10.41 -10.67 -19.29
C GLN A 268 9.87 -9.29 -19.68
N TYR A 269 8.93 -8.74 -18.89
CA TYR A 269 8.39 -7.41 -19.17
C TYR A 269 9.43 -6.31 -18.93
N VAL A 270 10.31 -6.44 -17.93
CA VAL A 270 11.44 -5.51 -17.76
C VAL A 270 12.27 -5.42 -19.04
N SER A 271 12.64 -6.57 -19.58
CA SER A 271 13.44 -6.65 -20.82
C SER A 271 12.67 -6.13 -22.05
N LEU A 272 11.41 -6.51 -22.20
CA LEU A 272 10.63 -6.22 -23.41
C LEU A 272 10.17 -4.76 -23.49
N TYR A 273 9.78 -4.19 -22.34
CA TYR A 273 9.23 -2.82 -22.28
C TYR A 273 10.22 -1.81 -21.71
N HIS A 274 11.49 -2.21 -21.49
CA HIS A 274 12.55 -1.35 -20.95
C HIS A 274 12.11 -0.64 -19.65
N ILE A 275 11.54 -1.40 -18.73
CA ILE A 275 11.04 -0.86 -17.45
C ILE A 275 12.20 -0.25 -16.69
N THR A 276 12.02 0.98 -16.18
CA THR A 276 13.04 1.74 -15.48
C THR A 276 12.90 1.65 -13.96
N PHE A 277 11.67 1.53 -13.45
CA PHE A 277 11.41 1.36 -12.02
C PHE A 277 10.47 0.19 -11.77
N LEU A 278 10.88 -0.70 -10.84
CA LEU A 278 10.03 -1.72 -10.24
C LEU A 278 9.65 -1.30 -8.83
N ILE A 279 8.42 -1.60 -8.44
CA ILE A 279 7.91 -1.33 -7.09
C ILE A 279 7.33 -2.62 -6.53
N GLY A 280 7.72 -3.03 -5.32
CA GLY A 280 7.21 -4.26 -4.73
C GLY A 280 7.68 -4.52 -3.31
N ALA A 281 7.17 -5.61 -2.70
CA ALA A 281 7.64 -6.07 -1.41
C ALA A 281 8.98 -6.82 -1.51
N PRO A 282 9.84 -6.81 -0.47
CA PRO A 282 11.10 -7.55 -0.47
C PRO A 282 10.97 -9.02 -0.85
N THR A 283 9.91 -9.71 -0.40
CA THR A 283 9.65 -11.12 -0.75
C THR A 283 9.46 -11.34 -2.26
N VAL A 284 8.77 -10.40 -2.93
CA VAL A 284 8.56 -10.43 -4.39
C VAL A 284 9.88 -10.20 -5.13
N ILE A 285 10.69 -9.25 -4.65
CA ILE A 285 11.99 -8.94 -5.24
C ILE A 285 13.00 -10.09 -5.03
N ASP A 286 12.94 -10.81 -3.90
CA ASP A 286 13.76 -12.01 -3.69
C ASP A 286 13.45 -13.11 -4.74
N MET A 287 12.16 -13.28 -5.09
CA MET A 287 11.77 -14.20 -6.17
C MET A 287 12.34 -13.77 -7.52
N LEU A 288 12.37 -12.47 -7.83
CA LEU A 288 13.01 -11.95 -9.05
C LEU A 288 14.52 -12.24 -9.06
N CYS A 289 15.21 -12.00 -7.94
CA CYS A 289 16.64 -12.31 -7.81
C CYS A 289 16.95 -13.76 -8.14
N ARG A 290 16.21 -14.70 -7.55
CA ARG A 290 16.40 -16.15 -7.78
C ARG A 290 16.25 -16.54 -9.25
N ILE A 291 15.27 -15.95 -9.95
CA ILE A 291 15.08 -16.21 -11.38
C ILE A 291 16.18 -15.53 -12.19
N GLN A 292 16.56 -14.30 -11.88
CA GLN A 292 17.62 -13.59 -12.59
C GLN A 292 18.98 -14.29 -12.49
N GLU A 293 19.30 -14.91 -11.33
CA GLU A 293 20.52 -15.69 -11.14
C GLU A 293 20.55 -16.98 -11.97
N THR A 294 19.40 -17.63 -12.17
CA THR A 294 19.30 -18.93 -12.85
C THR A 294 18.92 -18.84 -14.32
N ASN A 295 18.19 -17.81 -14.70
CA ASN A 295 17.71 -17.56 -16.07
C ASN A 295 17.73 -16.05 -16.36
N PRO A 296 18.93 -15.48 -16.55
CA PRO A 296 19.12 -14.04 -16.67
C PRO A 296 18.40 -13.45 -17.89
N ARG A 297 17.83 -12.28 -17.69
CA ARG A 297 17.24 -11.40 -18.71
C ARG A 297 18.01 -10.11 -18.78
N ASP A 298 17.89 -9.40 -19.89
CA ASP A 298 18.38 -8.03 -19.97
C ASP A 298 17.49 -7.12 -19.11
N ILE A 299 18.05 -6.61 -18.03
CA ILE A 299 17.42 -5.69 -17.08
C ILE A 299 18.22 -4.38 -16.97
N SER A 300 19.06 -4.09 -17.94
CA SER A 300 19.94 -2.90 -17.97
C SER A 300 19.15 -1.57 -17.98
N SER A 301 17.87 -1.62 -18.31
CA SER A 301 16.96 -0.47 -18.23
C SER A 301 16.58 -0.07 -16.80
N LEU A 302 16.79 -0.93 -15.79
CA LEU A 302 16.37 -0.63 -14.41
C LEU A 302 17.20 0.50 -13.80
N HIS A 303 16.58 1.64 -13.61
CA HIS A 303 17.13 2.78 -12.86
C HIS A 303 17.01 2.56 -11.35
N GLY A 304 15.98 1.83 -10.88
CA GLY A 304 15.80 1.56 -9.47
C GLY A 304 14.71 0.56 -9.13
N ILE A 305 14.78 0.04 -7.91
CA ILE A 305 13.75 -0.81 -7.31
C ILE A 305 13.33 -0.20 -5.98
N VAL A 306 12.04 0.06 -5.84
CA VAL A 306 11.43 0.64 -4.64
C VAL A 306 10.73 -0.45 -3.84
N LEU A 307 11.18 -0.65 -2.63
CA LEU A 307 10.65 -1.63 -1.70
C LEU A 307 9.69 -0.99 -0.71
N MET A 308 8.71 -1.75 -0.25
CA MET A 308 7.74 -1.31 0.77
C MET A 308 7.05 -2.49 1.45
N GLY A 309 6.44 -2.21 2.60
CA GLY A 309 5.53 -3.12 3.31
C GLY A 309 6.21 -4.08 4.28
N SER A 310 7.53 -4.23 4.24
CA SER A 310 8.31 -4.99 5.21
C SER A 310 9.75 -4.47 5.31
N PRO A 311 10.49 -4.81 6.38
CA PRO A 311 11.89 -4.43 6.52
C PRO A 311 12.76 -4.98 5.38
N LEU A 312 13.82 -4.24 5.06
CA LEU A 312 14.86 -4.64 4.11
C LEU A 312 16.12 -5.04 4.89
N ASP A 313 16.35 -6.32 5.03
CA ASP A 313 17.53 -6.84 5.73
C ASP A 313 18.81 -6.68 4.90
N LYS A 314 19.97 -6.68 5.59
CA LYS A 314 21.27 -6.33 5.01
C LYS A 314 21.74 -7.32 3.91
N GLU A 315 21.59 -8.61 4.14
CA GLU A 315 22.05 -9.60 3.16
C GLU A 315 21.15 -9.68 1.91
N PRO A 316 19.81 -9.69 2.03
CA PRO A 316 18.93 -9.47 0.88
C PRO A 316 19.23 -8.18 0.12
N CYS A 317 19.44 -7.07 0.82
CA CYS A 317 19.78 -5.79 0.20
C CYS A 317 21.01 -5.88 -0.69
N LYS A 318 22.13 -6.42 -0.17
CA LYS A 318 23.37 -6.61 -0.92
C LYS A 318 23.16 -7.52 -2.15
N ARG A 319 22.35 -8.57 -2.00
CA ARG A 319 22.01 -9.47 -3.10
C ARG A 319 21.23 -8.75 -4.19
N TYR A 320 20.21 -7.96 -3.83
CA TYR A 320 19.43 -7.20 -4.80
C TYR A 320 20.29 -6.17 -5.52
N MET A 321 21.16 -5.45 -4.79
CA MET A 321 22.11 -4.51 -5.38
C MET A 321 23.07 -5.17 -6.38
N LYS A 322 23.48 -6.39 -6.14
CA LYS A 322 24.40 -7.14 -7.01
C LYS A 322 23.70 -7.73 -8.23
N VAL A 323 22.50 -8.29 -8.04
CA VAL A 323 21.81 -9.13 -9.04
C VAL A 323 20.88 -8.33 -9.94
N LEU A 324 20.22 -7.30 -9.40
CA LEU A 324 19.18 -6.54 -10.11
C LEU A 324 19.64 -5.14 -10.47
N THR A 325 19.85 -4.28 -9.51
CA THR A 325 20.33 -2.90 -9.71
C THR A 325 20.93 -2.35 -8.42
N PRO A 326 22.01 -1.55 -8.48
CA PRO A 326 22.58 -0.92 -7.29
C PRO A 326 21.64 0.08 -6.62
N ASN A 327 20.62 0.56 -7.33
CA ASN A 327 19.73 1.61 -6.85
C ASN A 327 18.49 0.99 -6.18
N ILE A 328 18.65 0.57 -4.93
CA ILE A 328 17.56 0.06 -4.09
C ILE A 328 17.06 1.20 -3.20
N PHE A 329 15.74 1.29 -3.06
CA PHE A 329 15.02 2.21 -2.20
C PHE A 329 14.12 1.41 -1.26
N ASN A 330 13.84 1.93 -0.07
CA ASN A 330 12.88 1.30 0.84
C ASN A 330 12.06 2.38 1.55
N GLY A 331 10.73 2.25 1.50
CA GLY A 331 9.80 3.18 2.14
C GLY A 331 8.97 2.52 3.24
N TYR A 332 8.84 3.19 4.38
CA TYR A 332 7.89 2.85 5.43
C TYR A 332 6.82 3.93 5.55
N GLY A 333 5.60 3.51 5.77
CA GLY A 333 4.46 4.37 6.03
C GLY A 333 3.19 3.56 6.27
N THR A 334 2.08 4.26 6.35
CA THR A 334 0.76 3.70 6.64
C THR A 334 -0.23 4.09 5.54
N THR A 335 -1.42 3.48 5.53
CA THR A 335 -2.46 3.92 4.61
C THR A 335 -2.91 5.35 4.91
N GLU A 336 -2.89 5.75 6.18
CA GLU A 336 -3.33 7.06 6.68
C GLU A 336 -2.44 8.21 6.25
N THR A 337 -1.11 7.96 6.12
CA THR A 337 -0.11 9.01 5.89
C THR A 337 0.84 8.72 4.72
N PHE A 338 0.62 7.65 3.95
CA PHE A 338 1.46 7.19 2.85
C PHE A 338 2.89 6.87 3.31
N TRP A 339 3.94 7.24 2.59
CA TRP A 339 5.33 7.12 3.04
C TRP A 339 5.68 8.24 4.01
N ASN A 340 6.43 7.89 5.04
CA ASN A 340 6.85 8.87 6.05
C ASN A 340 8.34 8.82 6.35
N VAL A 341 8.97 7.65 6.12
CA VAL A 341 10.44 7.53 6.16
C VAL A 341 10.91 6.72 4.96
N PHE A 342 12.13 7.02 4.53
CA PHE A 342 12.65 6.49 3.28
C PHE A 342 14.15 6.24 3.34
N LEU A 343 14.60 5.06 2.86
CA LEU A 343 15.99 4.75 2.57
C LEU A 343 16.25 4.94 1.08
N ARG A 344 17.39 5.55 0.77
CA ARG A 344 17.83 5.83 -0.59
C ARG A 344 19.08 5.04 -0.93
N PRO A 345 19.49 4.93 -2.20
CA PRO A 345 20.68 4.17 -2.59
C PRO A 345 21.96 4.57 -1.86
N TYR A 346 22.11 5.83 -1.49
CA TYR A 346 23.29 6.30 -0.73
C TYR A 346 23.26 5.89 0.76
N ASP A 347 22.11 5.48 1.30
CA ASP A 347 21.98 4.92 2.65
C ASP A 347 22.34 3.42 2.68
N LEU A 348 22.29 2.77 1.53
CA LEU A 348 22.39 1.33 1.41
C LEU A 348 23.77 0.89 0.87
N PRO A 349 24.29 -0.27 1.31
CA PRO A 349 23.66 -1.24 2.22
C PRO A 349 23.88 -0.95 3.71
N ASP A 350 24.51 0.16 4.10
CA ASP A 350 24.93 0.40 5.50
C ASP A 350 23.75 0.57 6.45
N LYS A 351 22.70 1.27 6.03
CA LYS A 351 21.46 1.47 6.77
C LYS A 351 20.39 0.38 6.51
N ALA A 352 20.72 -0.72 5.83
CA ALA A 352 19.78 -1.84 5.70
C ALA A 352 19.40 -2.39 7.08
N GLY A 353 18.12 -2.66 7.30
CA GLY A 353 17.54 -2.95 8.61
C GLY A 353 16.82 -1.76 9.26
N TYR A 354 17.17 -0.53 8.88
CA TYR A 354 16.38 0.65 9.23
C TYR A 354 15.15 0.79 8.32
N ALA A 355 14.13 1.49 8.79
CA ALA A 355 13.01 1.91 7.95
C ALA A 355 13.38 3.14 7.11
N GLY A 356 14.20 4.04 7.65
CA GLY A 356 14.74 5.21 6.96
C GLY A 356 14.75 6.48 7.80
N GLY A 357 15.15 7.59 7.17
CA GLY A 357 14.97 8.95 7.66
C GLY A 357 13.65 9.55 7.17
N ALA A 358 13.14 10.57 7.85
CA ALA A 358 11.86 11.22 7.52
C ALA A 358 11.82 11.71 6.06
N CYS A 359 10.64 11.59 5.43
CA CYS A 359 10.35 12.24 4.15
C CYS A 359 10.39 13.77 4.31
N THR A 360 10.60 14.48 3.20
CA THR A 360 10.95 15.92 3.21
C THR A 360 9.90 16.78 3.93
N ASP A 361 8.63 16.49 3.73
CA ASP A 361 7.54 17.31 4.26
C ASP A 361 6.84 16.69 5.48
N ASP A 362 7.44 15.63 6.06
CA ASP A 362 6.89 14.92 7.20
C ASP A 362 7.70 15.19 8.48
N ASP A 363 7.01 15.30 9.61
CA ASP A 363 7.64 15.22 10.93
C ASP A 363 7.36 13.82 11.51
N VAL A 364 8.43 13.09 11.77
CA VAL A 364 8.37 11.72 12.32
C VAL A 364 9.15 11.69 13.62
N ARG A 365 8.50 11.29 14.70
CA ARG A 365 9.11 11.25 16.03
C ARG A 365 8.91 9.90 16.68
N VAL A 366 9.83 9.56 17.58
CA VAL A 366 9.73 8.39 18.44
C VAL A 366 9.56 8.88 19.87
N VAL A 367 8.34 8.67 20.40
CA VAL A 367 7.94 9.20 21.71
C VAL A 367 7.84 8.09 22.76
N ARG A 368 7.85 8.44 24.03
CA ARG A 368 7.68 7.50 25.13
C ARG A 368 6.40 6.67 24.96
N VAL A 369 6.50 5.37 25.18
CA VAL A 369 5.32 4.48 25.11
C VAL A 369 4.43 4.68 26.34
N ASP A 370 3.14 4.91 26.11
CA ASP A 370 2.11 4.91 27.14
C ASP A 370 0.88 4.17 26.59
N THR A 371 0.37 3.20 27.34
CA THR A 371 -0.77 2.38 26.91
C THR A 371 -2.13 2.96 27.32
N THR A 372 -2.12 4.05 28.11
CA THR A 372 -3.34 4.61 28.71
C THR A 372 -3.74 5.96 28.13
N LYS A 373 -2.79 6.70 27.54
CA LYS A 373 -3.00 8.04 26.99
C LYS A 373 -2.05 8.33 25.81
N HIS A 374 -2.41 9.33 25.02
CA HIS A 374 -1.49 9.92 24.05
C HIS A 374 -0.38 10.69 24.78
N VAL A 375 0.85 10.41 24.41
CA VAL A 375 2.04 11.12 24.88
C VAL A 375 2.27 12.32 23.99
N SER A 376 2.75 13.44 24.54
CA SER A 376 3.10 14.60 23.70
C SER A 376 4.12 14.21 22.64
N PRO A 377 3.99 14.69 21.38
CA PRO A 377 5.03 14.50 20.36
C PRO A 377 6.40 15.05 20.75
N ASP A 378 6.48 15.90 21.78
CA ASP A 378 7.73 16.45 22.31
C ASP A 378 8.36 15.60 23.41
N GLU A 379 7.67 14.57 23.93
CA GLU A 379 8.21 13.61 24.90
C GLU A 379 9.02 12.51 24.18
N LEU A 380 10.11 12.93 23.54
CA LEU A 380 10.98 12.05 22.74
C LEU A 380 11.71 11.03 23.61
N VAL A 381 11.94 9.84 23.08
CA VAL A 381 12.93 8.90 23.63
C VAL A 381 14.34 9.29 23.16
N PRO A 382 15.42 8.89 23.89
CA PRO A 382 16.79 9.11 23.44
C PRO A 382 17.07 8.53 22.04
N MET A 383 17.92 9.23 21.26
CA MET A 383 18.40 8.78 19.94
C MET A 383 19.61 7.84 20.07
N ASP A 384 19.48 6.78 20.86
CA ASP A 384 20.56 5.88 21.30
C ASP A 384 20.57 4.51 20.62
N LYS A 385 19.64 4.26 19.66
CA LYS A 385 19.41 2.97 18.97
C LYS A 385 18.85 1.86 19.86
N GLU A 386 18.62 2.13 21.15
CA GLU A 386 18.24 1.12 22.14
C GLU A 386 16.88 1.42 22.77
N THR A 387 16.59 2.67 23.11
CA THR A 387 15.36 3.06 23.78
C THR A 387 14.17 2.98 22.82
N VAL A 388 13.23 2.11 23.16
CA VAL A 388 12.02 1.88 22.34
C VAL A 388 10.96 2.93 22.67
N GLY A 389 10.38 3.51 21.62
CA GLY A 389 9.24 4.43 21.69
C GLY A 389 8.16 4.11 20.65
N GLU A 390 7.05 4.83 20.71
CA GLU A 390 5.99 4.78 19.69
C GLU A 390 6.29 5.78 18.58
N VAL A 391 6.13 5.35 17.31
CA VAL A 391 6.27 6.23 16.15
C VAL A 391 5.02 7.10 16.03
N VAL A 392 5.20 8.42 16.03
CA VAL A 392 4.14 9.39 15.75
C VAL A 392 4.51 10.23 14.52
N ILE A 393 3.50 10.53 13.70
CA ILE A 393 3.70 11.11 12.38
C ILE A 393 2.80 12.33 12.20
N PHE A 394 3.37 13.44 11.76
CA PHE A 394 2.64 14.61 11.28
C PHE A 394 2.93 14.78 9.79
N ALA A 395 1.91 14.50 8.95
CA ALA A 395 2.00 14.55 7.49
C ALA A 395 0.74 15.18 6.87
N PRO A 396 0.56 16.52 7.02
CA PRO A 396 -0.62 17.22 6.52
C PRO A 396 -0.74 17.20 5.00
N ASN A 397 0.37 17.03 4.32
CA ASN A 397 0.48 16.87 2.87
C ASN A 397 -0.13 15.57 2.34
N LYS A 398 -0.26 14.53 3.18
CA LYS A 398 -0.66 13.16 2.76
C LYS A 398 -1.80 12.56 3.58
N SER A 399 -2.36 13.28 4.55
CA SER A 399 -3.39 12.79 5.47
C SER A 399 -4.56 13.74 5.60
N THR A 400 -5.76 13.19 5.71
CA THR A 400 -6.97 13.92 6.08
C THR A 400 -7.23 13.90 7.59
N PHE A 401 -6.35 13.27 8.37
CA PHE A 401 -6.43 13.15 9.84
C PHE A 401 -7.70 12.47 10.35
N ALA A 402 -8.35 11.64 9.53
CA ALA A 402 -9.61 11.01 9.88
C ALA A 402 -9.78 9.63 9.27
N TYR A 403 -10.67 8.84 9.87
CA TYR A 403 -11.30 7.68 9.25
C TYR A 403 -12.75 8.03 8.90
N TYR A 404 -13.20 7.62 7.73
CA TYR A 404 -14.56 7.88 7.25
C TYR A 404 -15.58 7.21 8.17
N ASP A 405 -16.57 7.99 8.62
CA ASP A 405 -17.67 7.57 9.50
C ASP A 405 -17.21 6.78 10.76
N ASN A 406 -16.04 7.12 11.29
CA ASN A 406 -15.49 6.47 12.46
C ASN A 406 -14.78 7.46 13.41
N PRO A 407 -15.54 8.35 14.07
CA PRO A 407 -14.99 9.39 14.95
C PRO A 407 -14.21 8.81 16.12
N LYS A 408 -14.68 7.68 16.68
CA LYS A 408 -14.01 7.01 17.81
C LYS A 408 -12.58 6.58 17.45
N THR A 409 -12.42 5.86 16.33
CA THR A 409 -11.09 5.45 15.90
C THR A 409 -10.23 6.64 15.46
N THR A 410 -10.88 7.69 14.92
CA THR A 410 -10.17 8.94 14.58
C THR A 410 -9.55 9.56 15.83
N GLU A 411 -10.29 9.72 16.92
CA GLU A 411 -9.78 10.24 18.20
C GLU A 411 -8.71 9.32 18.82
N GLU A 412 -8.86 7.99 18.68
CA GLU A 412 -7.90 7.01 19.18
C GLU A 412 -6.56 7.04 18.43
N LYS A 413 -6.54 7.45 17.17
CA LYS A 413 -5.35 7.39 16.30
C LYS A 413 -4.77 8.76 15.97
N PHE A 414 -5.60 9.77 15.85
CA PHE A 414 -5.17 11.13 15.52
C PHE A 414 -5.38 12.05 16.73
N HIS A 415 -4.32 12.71 17.14
CA HIS A 415 -4.36 13.70 18.20
C HIS A 415 -3.56 14.94 17.81
N ASN A 416 -4.21 16.12 17.81
CA ASN A 416 -3.61 17.40 17.39
C ASN A 416 -2.90 17.34 16.03
N GLY A 417 -3.46 16.60 15.06
CA GLY A 417 -2.90 16.43 13.72
C GLY A 417 -1.79 15.37 13.62
N TRP A 418 -1.40 14.75 14.72
CA TRP A 418 -0.44 13.65 14.74
C TRP A 418 -1.13 12.29 14.67
N LEU A 419 -0.63 11.41 13.80
CA LEU A 419 -1.01 10.00 13.77
C LEU A 419 -0.16 9.24 14.79
N TYR A 420 -0.80 8.55 15.74
CA TYR A 420 -0.20 7.57 16.62
C TYR A 420 -0.32 6.21 15.96
N THR A 421 0.79 5.78 15.34
CA THR A 421 0.78 4.62 14.45
C THR A 421 0.50 3.31 15.18
N GLY A 422 0.91 3.22 16.44
CA GLY A 422 1.00 1.97 17.19
C GLY A 422 2.22 1.13 16.79
N ASP A 423 3.07 1.60 15.87
CA ASP A 423 4.35 0.97 15.58
C ASP A 423 5.38 1.42 16.60
N LEU A 424 6.20 0.50 17.07
CA LEU A 424 7.29 0.74 18.02
C LEU A 424 8.61 0.76 17.28
N ALA A 425 9.46 1.72 17.64
CA ALA A 425 10.76 1.91 17.01
C ALA A 425 11.83 2.36 18.00
N THR A 426 13.07 2.18 17.61
CA THR A 426 14.22 2.93 18.08
C THR A 426 14.67 3.90 16.99
N TRP A 427 15.51 4.88 17.33
CA TRP A 427 16.12 5.77 16.35
C TRP A 427 17.57 6.10 16.71
N ASP A 428 18.33 6.46 15.70
CA ASP A 428 19.74 6.83 15.88
C ASP A 428 19.94 8.36 15.96
N GLU A 429 21.17 8.77 16.20
CA GLU A 429 21.61 10.16 16.31
C GLU A 429 21.32 11.04 15.07
N HIS A 430 20.97 10.42 13.95
CA HIS A 430 20.59 11.06 12.69
C HIS A 430 19.08 10.94 12.41
N ALA A 431 18.29 10.54 13.42
CA ALA A 431 16.85 10.32 13.34
C ALA A 431 16.42 9.25 12.31
N TYR A 432 17.30 8.29 11.97
CA TYR A 432 16.87 7.09 11.25
C TYR A 432 16.18 6.15 12.20
N ILE A 433 14.96 5.72 11.84
CA ILE A 433 14.16 4.82 12.66
C ILE A 433 14.34 3.36 12.28
N THR A 434 14.29 2.48 13.29
CA THR A 434 14.24 1.03 13.12
C THR A 434 12.95 0.53 13.76
N ILE A 435 12.04 -0.05 12.95
CA ILE A 435 10.79 -0.61 13.46
C ILE A 435 11.08 -1.89 14.24
N ILE A 436 10.58 -1.93 15.48
CA ILE A 436 10.79 -3.04 16.41
C ILE A 436 9.55 -3.96 16.47
N GLY A 437 8.37 -3.43 16.14
CA GLY A 437 7.12 -4.17 16.15
C GLY A 437 5.90 -3.29 16.34
N ARG A 438 4.81 -3.91 16.77
CA ARG A 438 3.54 -3.21 17.05
C ARG A 438 3.31 -3.13 18.55
N LYS A 439 2.75 -2.03 19.02
CA LYS A 439 2.31 -1.83 20.41
C LYS A 439 1.27 -2.89 20.81
N ASP A 440 0.37 -3.25 19.90
CA ASP A 440 -0.69 -4.22 20.10
C ASP A 440 -0.18 -5.69 20.09
N ASP A 441 0.97 -5.95 19.46
CA ASP A 441 1.58 -7.28 19.36
C ASP A 441 2.63 -7.53 20.45
N MET A 442 2.92 -6.53 21.27
CA MET A 442 3.89 -6.63 22.37
C MET A 442 3.48 -7.70 23.37
N ILE A 443 4.38 -8.63 23.67
CA ILE A 443 4.17 -9.70 24.62
C ILE A 443 4.66 -9.24 25.99
N VAL A 444 3.78 -9.22 26.98
CA VAL A 444 4.18 -9.00 28.37
C VAL A 444 4.37 -10.36 29.05
N SER A 445 5.62 -10.70 29.39
CA SER A 445 5.98 -11.96 30.05
C SER A 445 6.79 -11.71 31.32
N ALA A 446 6.26 -12.12 32.45
CA ALA A 446 6.87 -11.92 33.77
C ALA A 446 7.26 -10.46 34.08
N GLY A 447 6.48 -9.49 33.60
CA GLY A 447 6.73 -8.04 33.77
C GLY A 447 7.65 -7.41 32.72
N GLU A 448 8.21 -8.20 31.81
CA GLU A 448 9.09 -7.71 30.74
C GLU A 448 8.34 -7.55 29.42
N ASN A 449 8.62 -6.46 28.71
CA ASN A 449 8.09 -6.20 27.38
C ASN A 449 8.96 -6.91 26.32
N ILE A 450 8.34 -7.75 25.52
CA ILE A 450 9.01 -8.54 24.47
C ILE A 450 8.35 -8.21 23.14
N TYR A 451 9.16 -7.86 22.19
CA TYR A 451 8.74 -7.47 20.85
C TYR A 451 8.94 -8.65 19.90
N PRO A 452 7.86 -9.25 19.35
CA PRO A 452 7.93 -10.43 18.49
C PRO A 452 8.95 -10.31 17.36
N VAL A 453 8.94 -9.19 16.64
CA VAL A 453 9.81 -8.96 15.48
C VAL A 453 11.30 -9.04 15.84
N GLN A 454 11.71 -8.61 17.04
CA GLN A 454 13.10 -8.73 17.49
C GLN A 454 13.51 -10.20 17.67
N VAL A 455 12.60 -11.02 18.20
CA VAL A 455 12.85 -12.45 18.39
C VAL A 455 12.84 -13.17 17.03
N GLU A 456 11.90 -12.84 16.16
CA GLU A 456 11.79 -13.36 14.78
C GLU A 456 13.05 -13.08 13.97
N SER A 457 13.56 -11.85 14.02
CA SER A 457 14.80 -11.47 13.32
C SER A 457 15.96 -12.41 13.69
N ILE A 458 16.11 -12.70 14.99
CA ILE A 458 17.14 -13.62 15.48
C ILE A 458 16.86 -15.06 15.04
N LEU A 459 15.62 -15.56 15.15
CA LEU A 459 15.27 -16.91 14.73
C LEU A 459 15.53 -17.13 13.24
N ASN A 460 15.29 -16.10 12.43
CA ASN A 460 15.49 -16.14 10.98
C ASN A 460 16.98 -16.11 10.57
N GLU A 461 17.92 -15.82 11.48
CA GLU A 461 19.36 -15.97 11.22
C GLU A 461 19.80 -17.44 11.19
N HIS A 462 18.98 -18.35 11.71
CA HIS A 462 19.31 -19.78 11.67
C HIS A 462 19.23 -20.32 10.24
N PRO A 463 20.28 -20.99 9.70
CA PRO A 463 20.38 -21.36 8.28
C PRO A 463 19.27 -22.30 7.78
N LYS A 464 18.62 -23.03 8.68
CA LYS A 464 17.51 -23.93 8.36
C LYS A 464 16.12 -23.31 8.60
N VAL A 465 16.03 -22.03 8.97
CA VAL A 465 14.77 -21.29 9.13
C VAL A 465 14.52 -20.48 7.87
N ALA A 466 13.35 -20.67 7.25
CA ALA A 466 12.92 -19.85 6.14
C ALA A 466 12.16 -18.61 6.60
N GLU A 467 11.39 -18.75 7.70
CA GLU A 467 10.60 -17.68 8.30
C GLU A 467 10.08 -18.12 9.67
N SER A 468 9.89 -17.16 10.57
CA SER A 468 9.32 -17.42 11.91
C SER A 468 8.25 -16.41 12.27
N LEU A 469 7.30 -16.83 13.13
CA LEU A 469 6.25 -16.01 13.73
C LEU A 469 6.28 -16.21 15.24
N VAL A 470 6.46 -15.13 15.99
CA VAL A 470 6.53 -15.14 17.46
C VAL A 470 5.29 -14.48 18.04
N PHE A 471 4.74 -15.08 19.10
CA PHE A 471 3.56 -14.56 19.79
C PHE A 471 3.51 -15.04 21.24
N GLY A 472 2.65 -14.40 22.04
CA GLY A 472 2.40 -14.75 23.42
C GLY A 472 1.24 -15.73 23.57
N ILE A 473 1.45 -16.78 24.35
CA ILE A 473 0.38 -17.67 24.81
C ILE A 473 0.05 -17.30 26.26
N PRO A 474 -1.23 -17.08 26.63
CA PRO A 474 -1.60 -16.77 28.01
C PRO A 474 -1.07 -17.79 29.02
N ASP A 475 -0.42 -17.31 30.05
CA ASP A 475 0.13 -18.14 31.15
C ASP A 475 -0.26 -17.55 32.51
N PRO A 476 -0.86 -18.34 33.41
CA PRO A 476 -1.35 -17.85 34.71
C PRO A 476 -0.28 -17.26 35.64
N LYS A 477 0.99 -17.67 35.48
CA LYS A 477 2.09 -17.23 36.35
C LYS A 477 2.90 -16.08 35.73
N ARG A 478 2.94 -16.00 34.40
CA ARG A 478 3.83 -15.07 33.66
C ARG A 478 3.08 -14.01 32.87
N GLY A 479 1.74 -14.06 32.87
CA GLY A 479 0.93 -13.28 31.93
C GLY A 479 0.96 -13.91 30.51
N SER A 480 2.15 -14.10 29.95
CA SER A 480 2.33 -14.82 28.68
C SER A 480 3.60 -15.67 28.66
N VAL A 481 3.58 -16.75 27.90
CA VAL A 481 4.74 -17.54 27.49
C VAL A 481 4.99 -17.31 26.01
N ILE A 482 6.26 -17.09 25.63
CA ILE A 482 6.66 -16.85 24.24
C ILE A 482 6.62 -18.19 23.49
N ALA A 483 5.94 -18.19 22.35
CA ALA A 483 5.89 -19.30 21.41
C ALA A 483 6.33 -18.84 20.02
N ALA A 484 6.89 -19.76 19.23
CA ALA A 484 7.30 -19.53 17.86
C ALA A 484 6.74 -20.60 16.92
N LEU A 485 6.13 -20.16 15.81
CA LEU A 485 5.91 -21.00 14.63
C LEU A 485 7.10 -20.82 13.70
N ILE A 486 7.65 -21.93 13.23
CA ILE A 486 8.82 -21.95 12.35
C ILE A 486 8.42 -22.60 11.02
N ARG A 487 8.64 -21.89 9.93
CA ARG A 487 8.64 -22.48 8.59
C ARG A 487 10.11 -22.86 8.25
N PRO A 488 10.45 -24.16 8.28
CA PRO A 488 11.82 -24.56 8.01
C PRO A 488 12.15 -24.47 6.50
N SER A 489 13.39 -24.11 6.18
CA SER A 489 13.97 -24.28 4.84
C SER A 489 14.56 -25.69 4.66
N ASP A 490 14.86 -26.37 5.77
CA ASP A 490 15.36 -27.73 5.83
C ASP A 490 14.48 -28.56 6.80
N PRO A 491 13.84 -29.63 6.32
CA PRO A 491 12.96 -30.47 7.15
C PRO A 491 13.68 -31.22 8.27
N SER A 492 15.01 -31.25 8.29
CA SER A 492 15.79 -31.85 9.37
C SER A 492 15.87 -30.99 10.63
N LEU A 493 15.38 -29.72 10.59
CA LEU A 493 15.39 -28.80 11.72
C LEU A 493 14.56 -29.36 12.88
N THR A 494 15.11 -29.35 14.09
CA THR A 494 14.45 -29.86 15.30
C THR A 494 14.23 -28.77 16.34
N GLU A 495 13.25 -28.99 17.23
CA GLU A 495 12.99 -28.10 18.38
C GLU A 495 14.21 -27.99 19.29
N LYS A 496 14.96 -29.09 19.47
CA LYS A 496 16.18 -29.11 20.28
C LYS A 496 17.25 -28.19 19.68
N GLU A 497 17.41 -28.21 18.36
CA GLU A 497 18.34 -27.36 17.63
C GLU A 497 17.96 -25.88 17.76
N MET A 498 16.67 -25.54 17.63
CA MET A 498 16.18 -24.16 17.83
C MET A 498 16.38 -23.69 19.26
N LYS A 499 16.10 -24.53 20.27
CA LYS A 499 16.35 -24.19 21.68
C LYS A 499 17.84 -23.94 21.95
N GLN A 500 18.71 -24.78 21.39
CA GLN A 500 20.17 -24.61 21.54
C GLN A 500 20.66 -23.34 20.84
N PHE A 501 20.15 -23.04 19.66
CA PHE A 501 20.44 -21.80 18.94
C PHE A 501 20.05 -20.58 19.77
N CYS A 502 18.81 -20.54 20.30
CA CYS A 502 18.33 -19.45 21.15
C CYS A 502 19.15 -19.30 22.44
N MET A 503 19.61 -20.42 23.04
CA MET A 503 20.44 -20.37 24.25
C MET A 503 21.80 -19.74 24.00
N ASN A 504 22.38 -19.99 22.85
CA ASN A 504 23.74 -19.59 22.51
C ASN A 504 23.78 -18.21 21.81
N HIS A 505 22.65 -17.69 21.37
CA HIS A 505 22.64 -16.43 20.62
C HIS A 505 22.89 -15.23 21.56
N PRO A 506 23.95 -14.41 21.31
CA PRO A 506 24.37 -13.35 22.22
C PRO A 506 23.34 -12.22 22.37
N MET A 507 22.54 -11.95 21.32
CA MET A 507 21.53 -10.88 21.30
C MET A 507 20.15 -11.35 21.79
N LEU A 508 19.98 -12.61 22.23
CA LEU A 508 18.72 -13.13 22.71
C LEU A 508 18.73 -13.40 24.22
N ALA A 509 18.35 -12.38 24.99
CA ALA A 509 18.26 -12.47 26.44
C ALA A 509 17.36 -13.65 26.89
N PRO A 510 17.65 -14.30 28.03
CA PRO A 510 16.92 -15.48 28.50
C PRO A 510 15.41 -15.32 28.59
N TYR A 511 14.92 -14.13 28.96
CA TYR A 511 13.48 -13.86 29.11
C TYR A 511 12.76 -13.70 27.75
N LYS A 512 13.50 -13.37 26.66
CA LYS A 512 12.97 -13.24 25.29
C LYS A 512 12.89 -14.58 24.54
N ARG A 513 13.49 -15.65 25.06
CA ARG A 513 13.61 -16.94 24.36
C ARG A 513 12.27 -17.66 24.27
N PRO A 514 11.84 -18.08 23.06
CA PRO A 514 10.65 -18.91 22.92
C PRO A 514 10.79 -20.22 23.71
N ARG A 515 9.74 -20.60 24.41
CA ARG A 515 9.67 -21.85 25.17
C ARG A 515 8.98 -22.97 24.43
N ILE A 516 8.14 -22.59 23.45
CA ILE A 516 7.34 -23.49 22.64
C ILE A 516 7.68 -23.22 21.18
N PHE A 517 8.03 -24.28 20.45
CA PHE A 517 8.26 -24.24 19.00
C PHE A 517 7.30 -25.20 18.31
N ARG A 518 6.75 -24.76 17.16
CA ARG A 518 5.97 -25.59 16.24
C ARG A 518 6.46 -25.36 14.83
N PHE A 519 6.60 -26.45 14.07
CA PHE A 519 7.00 -26.40 12.68
C PHE A 519 5.77 -26.45 11.78
N VAL A 520 5.68 -25.52 10.85
CA VAL A 520 4.53 -25.35 9.94
C VAL A 520 5.02 -25.31 8.49
N LYS A 521 4.14 -25.65 7.55
CA LYS A 521 4.44 -25.56 6.12
C LYS A 521 4.36 -24.12 5.63
N GLU A 522 3.42 -23.35 6.16
CA GLU A 522 3.14 -21.96 5.77
C GLU A 522 2.81 -21.15 7.02
N LEU A 523 3.18 -19.88 7.00
CA LEU A 523 2.81 -18.87 7.99
C LEU A 523 1.71 -17.96 7.43
N PRO A 524 0.87 -17.38 8.30
CA PRO A 524 -0.22 -16.51 7.86
C PRO A 524 0.33 -15.18 7.34
N HIS A 525 -0.02 -14.84 6.08
CA HIS A 525 0.33 -13.56 5.47
C HIS A 525 -0.93 -12.84 5.00
N ASN A 526 -0.87 -11.51 4.99
CA ASN A 526 -1.90 -10.70 4.36
C ASN A 526 -1.72 -10.65 2.83
N ALA A 527 -2.64 -9.95 2.16
CA ALA A 527 -2.64 -9.79 0.71
C ALA A 527 -1.38 -9.11 0.12
N THR A 528 -0.63 -8.37 0.95
CA THR A 528 0.63 -7.72 0.54
C THR A 528 1.87 -8.58 0.86
N GLY A 529 1.68 -9.79 1.41
CA GLY A 529 2.78 -10.66 1.82
C GLY A 529 3.37 -10.33 3.20
N LYS A 530 2.71 -9.46 3.99
CA LYS A 530 3.12 -9.15 5.36
C LYS A 530 2.64 -10.23 6.32
N LEU A 531 3.54 -10.69 7.19
CA LEU A 531 3.26 -11.67 8.24
C LEU A 531 2.17 -11.14 9.22
N LEU A 532 1.19 -11.97 9.52
CA LEU A 532 0.11 -11.65 10.44
C LEU A 532 0.41 -12.22 11.83
N HIS A 533 0.54 -11.36 12.84
CA HIS A 533 0.78 -11.78 14.22
C HIS A 533 -0.49 -12.24 14.96
N LYS A 534 -1.64 -12.28 14.28
CA LYS A 534 -2.87 -12.91 14.80
C LYS A 534 -2.98 -14.33 14.30
N LEU A 535 -2.98 -15.27 15.24
CA LEU A 535 -3.28 -16.67 14.94
C LEU A 535 -4.76 -16.83 14.61
N PRO A 536 -5.10 -17.74 13.66
CA PRO A 536 -6.49 -18.13 13.46
C PRO A 536 -7.12 -18.61 14.76
N PRO A 537 -8.43 -18.32 15.02
CA PRO A 537 -9.11 -18.68 16.28
C PRO A 537 -9.09 -20.18 16.59
N ASP A 538 -8.95 -21.03 15.59
CA ASP A 538 -8.93 -22.50 15.62
C ASP A 538 -7.52 -23.08 15.71
N PHE A 539 -6.48 -22.23 15.76
CA PHE A 539 -5.10 -22.72 15.89
C PHE A 539 -4.89 -23.27 17.30
N LYS A 540 -4.81 -24.60 17.44
CA LYS A 540 -4.53 -25.29 18.71
C LYS A 540 -3.04 -25.63 18.79
N PHE A 541 -2.44 -25.29 19.93
CA PHE A 541 -1.07 -25.67 20.30
C PHE A 541 -0.96 -27.07 20.85
#